data_fd97526d43f8a95f3f7ff12c081649e6
#
_entry.id   fd97526d43f8a95f3f7ff12c081649e6
#
_cell.length_a   1.000
_cell.length_b   1.000
_cell.length_c   1.000
_cell.angle_alpha   90.00
_cell.angle_beta   90.00
_cell.angle_gamma   90.00
#
_symmetry.space_group_name_H-M   'P 1'
#
loop_
_entity.id
_entity.type
_entity.pdbx_description
1 polymer ?
#
loop_
_entity_poly.entity_id
_entity_poly.type
_entity_poly.pdbx_seq_one_letter_code
_entity_poly.pdbx_strand_id
1 'polypeptide(L)'
;GPITYLETSGGDIVITPENISQKLSELNKISNLKGVVLRVNSPGGSALGAEMIYKALSDIQVPIYVSMGSTAASGGYYISMAGDKIFADKSTITGSIGVVSILPKVNKGAEKYGVNSSSINKGKYSNIYDPFTPLDDDSRNKIIQSMTETYKEFKSRVITNRKIPDAKLETLAQGRIWLGEEAKSNGLVDEIGSLDDTIKALAKTLNLTSYEVVDVYSNESFNDLISRFLGRFGASISASASAPTEIIKVMDKYKFVEQNNGKPLYYLPYDVSTF
;
A
#
# COMPACT_ATOMS: atom_id res chain seq x y z
N GLY A 1 -0.09 -3.86 3.14
CA GLY A 1 -1.23 -4.22 2.30
C GLY A 1 -1.15 -3.62 0.90
N PRO A 2 -1.95 -4.10 -0.07
CA PRO A 2 -2.04 -3.48 -1.39
C PRO A 2 -2.68 -2.09 -1.32
N ILE A 3 -2.26 -1.21 -2.23
CA ILE A 3 -2.83 0.13 -2.38
C ILE A 3 -4.06 0.03 -3.30
N THR A 4 -5.22 0.48 -2.82
CA THR A 4 -6.47 0.54 -3.58
C THR A 4 -7.01 1.97 -3.58
N TYR A 5 -7.84 2.30 -4.57
CA TYR A 5 -8.49 3.61 -4.60
C TYR A 5 -9.67 3.68 -3.61
N LEU A 6 -10.39 2.57 -3.44
CA LEU A 6 -11.54 2.44 -2.55
C LEU A 6 -11.32 1.25 -1.62
N GLU A 7 -12.03 1.26 -0.49
CA GLU A 7 -12.10 0.09 0.37
C GLU A 7 -12.72 -1.11 -0.35
N THR A 8 -12.19 -2.29 -0.08
CA THR A 8 -12.73 -3.54 -0.64
C THR A 8 -13.74 -4.14 0.33
N SER A 9 -14.86 -4.60 -0.19
CA SER A 9 -15.95 -5.21 0.62
C SER A 9 -15.56 -6.57 1.26
N GLY A 10 -14.33 -7.04 1.05
CA GLY A 10 -13.87 -8.39 1.42
C GLY A 10 -13.18 -8.53 2.78
N GLY A 11 -12.97 -7.44 3.52
CA GLY A 11 -12.24 -7.49 4.80
C GLY A 11 -10.73 -7.64 4.65
N ASP A 12 -10.18 -7.49 3.45
CA ASP A 12 -8.73 -7.46 3.22
C ASP A 12 -8.14 -6.17 3.77
N ILE A 13 -6.96 -6.27 4.37
CA ILE A 13 -6.20 -5.10 4.84
C ILE A 13 -5.63 -4.38 3.61
N VAL A 14 -6.30 -3.30 3.19
CA VAL A 14 -5.89 -2.46 2.07
C VAL A 14 -5.46 -1.07 2.55
N ILE A 15 -4.60 -0.44 1.77
CA ILE A 15 -4.16 0.95 1.99
C ILE A 15 -4.95 1.83 1.04
N THR A 16 -5.75 2.75 1.57
CA THR A 16 -6.52 3.70 0.76
C THR A 16 -6.07 5.13 1.03
N PRO A 17 -6.25 6.06 0.07
CA PRO A 17 -6.00 7.47 0.31
C PRO A 17 -6.79 8.02 1.50
N GLU A 18 -8.02 7.57 1.70
CA GLU A 18 -8.88 8.00 2.80
C GLU A 18 -8.32 7.57 4.14
N ASN A 19 -7.93 6.29 4.30
CA ASN A 19 -7.33 5.77 5.53
C ASN A 19 -6.04 6.51 5.88
N ILE A 20 -5.22 6.84 4.89
CA ILE A 20 -4.00 7.64 5.11
C ILE A 20 -4.37 9.07 5.50
N SER A 21 -5.31 9.72 4.81
CA SER A 21 -5.73 11.09 5.13
C SER A 21 -6.27 11.21 6.56
N GLN A 22 -7.04 10.23 7.02
CA GLN A 22 -7.50 10.17 8.42
C GLN A 22 -6.32 10.13 9.39
N LYS A 23 -5.33 9.26 9.14
CA LYS A 23 -4.11 9.16 9.97
C LYS A 23 -3.30 10.46 9.96
N LEU A 24 -3.16 11.10 8.80
CA LEU A 24 -2.49 12.38 8.70
C LEU A 24 -3.23 13.48 9.45
N SER A 25 -4.55 13.44 9.50
CA SER A 25 -5.34 14.39 10.32
C SER A 25 -5.08 14.22 11.82
N GLU A 26 -4.75 13.01 12.26
CA GLU A 26 -4.35 12.76 13.66
C GLU A 26 -2.97 13.30 13.99
N LEU A 27 -2.02 13.23 13.03
CA LEU A 27 -0.70 13.84 13.19
C LEU A 27 -0.80 15.34 13.49
N ASN A 28 -1.72 16.05 12.84
CA ASN A 28 -1.94 17.47 13.04
C ASN A 28 -2.45 17.82 14.46
N LYS A 29 -2.94 16.83 15.22
CA LYS A 29 -3.38 17.02 16.62
C LYS A 29 -2.23 16.86 17.61
N ILE A 30 -1.10 16.29 17.17
CA ILE A 30 0.08 16.09 18.03
C ILE A 30 0.78 17.41 18.21
N SER A 31 0.67 17.97 19.42
CA SER A 31 1.41 19.15 19.78
C SER A 31 2.91 18.84 19.77
N ASN A 32 3.71 19.67 19.11
CA ASN A 32 5.17 19.54 19.12
C ASN A 32 5.72 18.36 18.26
N LEU A 33 4.99 17.92 17.24
CA LEU A 33 5.47 16.94 16.27
C LEU A 33 6.80 17.42 15.66
N LYS A 34 7.86 16.61 15.74
CA LYS A 34 9.19 16.95 15.23
C LYS A 34 9.53 16.27 13.92
N GLY A 35 8.97 15.09 13.67
CA GLY A 35 9.21 14.32 12.48
C GLY A 35 8.28 13.12 12.39
N VAL A 36 8.25 12.48 11.25
CA VAL A 36 7.41 11.32 10.97
C VAL A 36 8.27 10.16 10.48
N VAL A 37 8.03 8.97 10.99
CA VAL A 37 8.56 7.74 10.40
C VAL A 37 7.41 7.04 9.70
N LEU A 38 7.49 6.98 8.38
CA LEU A 38 6.52 6.27 7.54
C LEU A 38 6.95 4.81 7.36
N ARG A 39 6.22 3.90 7.97
CA ARG A 39 6.44 2.46 7.74
C ARG A 39 5.68 2.02 6.49
N VAL A 40 6.40 1.55 5.45
CA VAL A 40 5.82 1.07 4.19
C VAL A 40 6.00 -0.44 4.08
N ASN A 41 4.90 -1.17 4.04
CA ASN A 41 4.86 -2.61 3.75
C ASN A 41 3.75 -2.90 2.73
N SER A 42 4.07 -2.70 1.44
CA SER A 42 3.11 -2.74 0.35
C SER A 42 3.74 -3.24 -0.97
N PRO A 43 3.09 -4.15 -1.69
CA PRO A 43 3.49 -4.54 -3.05
C PRO A 43 3.11 -3.49 -4.10
N GLY A 44 2.42 -2.41 -3.71
CA GLY A 44 1.84 -1.43 -4.61
C GLY A 44 0.36 -1.67 -4.87
N GLY A 45 -0.12 -1.25 -6.04
CA GLY A 45 -1.52 -1.36 -6.43
C GLY A 45 -1.97 -0.18 -7.29
N SER A 46 -3.08 0.46 -6.94
CA SER A 46 -3.66 1.57 -7.70
C SER A 46 -2.67 2.74 -7.87
N ALA A 47 -2.35 3.08 -9.11
CA ALA A 47 -1.50 4.23 -9.43
C ALA A 47 -2.14 5.55 -8.94
N LEU A 48 -3.45 5.72 -9.14
CA LEU A 48 -4.18 6.88 -8.64
C LEU A 48 -4.16 6.94 -7.11
N GLY A 49 -4.39 5.80 -6.43
CA GLY A 49 -4.32 5.72 -4.97
C GLY A 49 -2.93 6.09 -4.45
N ALA A 50 -1.87 5.58 -5.09
CA ALA A 50 -0.49 5.90 -4.72
C ALA A 50 -0.17 7.39 -4.90
N GLU A 51 -0.63 8.02 -5.99
CA GLU A 51 -0.43 9.46 -6.23
C GLU A 51 -1.16 10.31 -5.18
N MET A 52 -2.39 9.95 -4.83
CA MET A 52 -3.14 10.68 -3.80
C MET A 52 -2.46 10.58 -2.43
N ILE A 53 -1.97 9.39 -2.07
CA ILE A 53 -1.22 9.19 -0.83
C ILE A 53 0.10 9.96 -0.85
N TYR A 54 0.84 9.89 -1.96
CA TYR A 54 2.08 10.65 -2.12
C TYR A 54 1.87 12.15 -1.90
N LYS A 55 0.83 12.74 -2.53
CA LYS A 55 0.49 14.15 -2.34
C LYS A 55 0.18 14.48 -0.90
N ALA A 56 -0.69 13.69 -0.26
CA ALA A 56 -1.05 13.91 1.14
C ALA A 56 0.17 13.83 2.09
N LEU A 57 1.11 12.90 1.82
CA LEU A 57 2.37 12.83 2.57
C LEU A 57 3.28 14.03 2.30
N SER A 58 3.34 14.51 1.06
CA SER A 58 4.17 15.66 0.67
C SER A 58 3.72 16.98 1.28
N ASP A 59 2.48 17.06 1.78
CA ASP A 59 1.95 18.24 2.48
C ASP A 59 2.41 18.32 3.94
N ILE A 60 3.06 17.27 4.47
CA ILE A 60 3.59 17.26 5.84
C ILE A 60 4.78 18.20 5.93
N GLN A 61 4.77 19.09 6.95
CA GLN A 61 5.76 20.15 7.11
C GLN A 61 6.97 19.76 7.97
N VAL A 62 7.01 18.54 8.50
CA VAL A 62 8.14 18.01 9.28
C VAL A 62 8.85 16.91 8.48
N PRO A 63 10.14 16.64 8.76
CA PRO A 63 10.87 15.60 8.05
C PRO A 63 10.20 14.23 8.14
N ILE A 64 10.17 13.53 7.00
CA ILE A 64 9.63 12.17 6.87
C ILE A 64 10.79 11.22 6.56
N TYR A 65 11.03 10.24 7.43
CA TYR A 65 11.91 9.13 7.13
C TYR A 65 11.08 7.89 6.83
N VAL A 66 11.44 7.18 5.78
CA VAL A 66 10.73 5.95 5.37
C VAL A 66 11.47 4.74 5.89
N SER A 67 10.74 3.84 6.55
CA SER A 67 11.20 2.50 6.91
C SER A 67 10.44 1.47 6.08
N MET A 68 11.10 0.83 5.13
CA MET A 68 10.50 -0.22 4.32
C MET A 68 10.37 -1.51 5.12
N GLY A 69 9.24 -2.21 4.95
CA GLY A 69 8.99 -3.53 5.51
C GLY A 69 9.61 -4.65 4.65
N SER A 70 8.97 -5.82 4.66
CA SER A 70 9.38 -6.93 3.79
C SER A 70 9.23 -6.59 2.31
N THR A 71 8.24 -5.76 1.99
CA THR A 71 7.97 -5.32 0.61
C THR A 71 7.59 -3.83 0.59
N ALA A 72 8.25 -3.07 -0.26
CA ALA A 72 7.89 -1.68 -0.58
C ALA A 72 8.16 -1.44 -2.07
N ALA A 73 7.29 -1.97 -2.92
CA ALA A 73 7.48 -2.06 -4.37
C ALA A 73 6.36 -1.37 -5.14
N SER A 74 6.63 -0.97 -6.39
CA SER A 74 5.64 -0.33 -7.27
C SER A 74 4.99 0.88 -6.58
N GLY A 75 3.67 0.91 -6.39
CA GLY A 75 2.99 1.98 -5.63
C GLY A 75 3.52 2.16 -4.20
N GLY A 76 4.02 1.10 -3.54
CA GLY A 76 4.71 1.18 -2.25
C GLY A 76 6.02 1.95 -2.33
N TYR A 77 6.79 1.74 -3.40
CA TYR A 77 7.98 2.54 -3.67
C TYR A 77 7.63 3.98 -4.06
N TYR A 78 6.53 4.15 -4.84
CA TYR A 78 6.03 5.47 -5.22
C TYR A 78 5.74 6.36 -4.01
N ILE A 79 4.96 5.87 -3.05
CA ILE A 79 4.63 6.65 -1.84
C ILE A 79 5.87 6.91 -0.96
N SER A 80 6.88 6.05 -1.03
CA SER A 80 8.15 6.26 -0.32
C SER A 80 8.94 7.46 -0.84
N MET A 81 8.63 7.94 -2.06
CA MET A 81 9.24 9.15 -2.62
C MET A 81 8.81 10.45 -1.92
N ALA A 82 7.83 10.41 -1.02
CA ALA A 82 7.50 11.53 -0.15
C ALA A 82 8.47 11.68 1.05
N GLY A 83 9.34 10.70 1.28
CA GLY A 83 10.29 10.74 2.39
C GLY A 83 11.61 11.42 2.05
N ASP A 84 12.21 12.07 3.03
CA ASP A 84 13.52 12.72 2.92
C ASP A 84 14.66 11.69 2.94
N LYS A 85 14.47 10.56 3.62
CA LYS A 85 15.43 9.46 3.71
C LYS A 85 14.72 8.12 3.80
N ILE A 86 15.26 7.14 3.10
CA ILE A 86 14.64 5.81 2.93
C ILE A 86 15.56 4.74 3.50
N PHE A 87 15.03 3.95 4.43
CA PHE A 87 15.67 2.79 5.03
C PHE A 87 14.98 1.51 4.59
N ALA A 88 15.77 0.47 4.33
CA ALA A 88 15.29 -0.86 4.03
C ALA A 88 16.13 -1.92 4.74
N ASP A 89 15.56 -3.09 5.02
CA ASP A 89 16.34 -4.26 5.33
C ASP A 89 17.05 -4.79 4.08
N LYS A 90 18.14 -5.55 4.25
CA LYS A 90 18.89 -6.13 3.12
C LYS A 90 18.02 -6.97 2.20
N SER A 91 17.06 -7.68 2.77
CA SER A 91 16.14 -8.60 2.09
C SER A 91 14.81 -7.95 1.65
N THR A 92 14.58 -6.68 1.96
CA THR A 92 13.38 -5.95 1.51
C THR A 92 13.25 -6.03 -0.01
N ILE A 93 12.09 -6.44 -0.49
CA ILE A 93 11.74 -6.38 -1.91
C ILE A 93 11.25 -4.96 -2.24
N THR A 94 11.94 -4.27 -3.16
CA THR A 94 11.62 -2.87 -3.50
C THR A 94 11.82 -2.58 -4.98
N GLY A 95 11.74 -1.30 -5.38
CA GLY A 95 11.78 -0.89 -6.78
C GLY A 95 10.46 -1.19 -7.49
N SER A 96 10.47 -2.07 -8.48
CA SER A 96 9.30 -2.35 -9.35
C SER A 96 8.72 -1.06 -9.94
N ILE A 97 9.61 -0.16 -10.40
CA ILE A 97 9.25 1.12 -11.00
C ILE A 97 8.72 0.83 -12.41
N GLY A 98 7.40 0.69 -12.51
CA GLY A 98 6.72 0.31 -13.74
C GLY A 98 5.21 0.43 -13.61
N VAL A 99 4.51 0.28 -14.73
CA VAL A 99 3.05 0.33 -14.83
C VAL A 99 2.56 -0.88 -15.59
N VAL A 100 1.57 -1.56 -15.04
CA VAL A 100 0.87 -2.68 -15.69
C VAL A 100 -0.62 -2.39 -15.74
N SER A 101 -1.28 -2.79 -16.82
CA SER A 101 -2.73 -2.78 -16.95
C SER A 101 -3.20 -4.16 -17.42
N ILE A 102 -4.17 -4.73 -16.73
CA ILE A 102 -4.77 -6.03 -17.05
C ILE A 102 -6.22 -5.79 -17.48
N LEU A 103 -6.51 -6.13 -18.73
CA LEU A 103 -7.86 -6.02 -19.29
C LEU A 103 -8.34 -7.42 -19.70
N PRO A 104 -9.15 -8.07 -18.89
CA PRO A 104 -9.72 -9.36 -19.26
C PRO A 104 -10.67 -9.19 -20.44
N LYS A 105 -10.48 -9.98 -21.50
CA LYS A 105 -11.36 -10.08 -22.66
C LYS A 105 -11.85 -11.52 -22.80
N VAL A 106 -13.15 -11.74 -22.60
CA VAL A 106 -13.78 -13.06 -22.53
C VAL A 106 -14.67 -13.36 -23.74
N ASN A 107 -14.76 -12.46 -24.71
CA ASN A 107 -15.66 -12.57 -25.88
C ASN A 107 -15.54 -13.92 -26.58
N LYS A 108 -14.33 -14.37 -26.94
CA LYS A 108 -14.12 -15.67 -27.63
C LYS A 108 -14.56 -16.87 -26.80
N GLY A 109 -14.38 -16.83 -25.48
CA GLY A 109 -14.84 -17.85 -24.57
C GLY A 109 -16.38 -17.86 -24.46
N ALA A 110 -16.97 -16.69 -24.32
CA ALA A 110 -18.42 -16.51 -24.23
C ALA A 110 -19.13 -17.04 -25.49
N GLU A 111 -18.65 -16.67 -26.66
CA GLU A 111 -19.15 -17.17 -27.95
C GLU A 111 -19.15 -18.70 -28.04
N LYS A 112 -18.09 -19.35 -27.60
CA LYS A 112 -17.95 -20.81 -27.60
C LYS A 112 -19.03 -21.48 -26.76
N TYR A 113 -19.52 -20.85 -25.70
CA TYR A 113 -20.56 -21.38 -24.82
C TYR A 113 -21.95 -20.75 -25.08
N GLY A 114 -22.12 -20.07 -26.23
CA GLY A 114 -23.41 -19.49 -26.63
C GLY A 114 -23.84 -18.29 -25.77
N VAL A 115 -22.90 -17.69 -25.02
CA VAL A 115 -23.16 -16.46 -24.24
C VAL A 115 -22.97 -15.26 -25.15
N ASN A 116 -24.06 -14.54 -25.41
CA ASN A 116 -24.06 -13.32 -26.21
C ASN A 116 -24.23 -12.10 -25.31
N SER A 117 -23.45 -11.07 -25.56
CA SER A 117 -23.60 -9.78 -24.91
C SER A 117 -23.94 -8.72 -25.95
N SER A 118 -24.84 -7.81 -25.61
CA SER A 118 -25.11 -6.62 -26.39
C SER A 118 -24.91 -5.38 -25.53
N SER A 119 -24.20 -4.39 -26.06
CA SER A 119 -23.99 -3.10 -25.40
C SER A 119 -24.42 -1.95 -26.29
N ILE A 120 -24.97 -0.90 -25.70
CA ILE A 120 -25.31 0.34 -26.38
C ILE A 120 -24.27 1.37 -25.97
N ASN A 121 -23.42 1.74 -26.92
CA ASN A 121 -22.26 2.58 -26.66
C ASN A 121 -22.40 3.94 -27.40
N LYS A 122 -22.00 5.01 -26.73
CA LYS A 122 -21.87 6.34 -27.32
C LYS A 122 -20.49 6.90 -27.01
N GLY A 123 -19.71 7.15 -28.07
CA GLY A 123 -18.31 7.58 -27.99
C GLY A 123 -17.33 6.46 -28.36
N LYS A 124 -16.27 6.85 -29.09
CA LYS A 124 -15.30 5.92 -29.70
C LYS A 124 -14.67 4.93 -28.69
N TYR A 125 -14.45 5.36 -27.47
CA TYR A 125 -13.72 4.60 -26.45
C TYR A 125 -14.58 4.15 -25.28
N SER A 126 -15.92 4.20 -25.41
CA SER A 126 -16.85 3.91 -24.31
C SER A 126 -16.87 2.45 -23.88
N ASN A 127 -16.36 1.53 -24.69
CA ASN A 127 -16.34 0.09 -24.48
C ASN A 127 -14.94 -0.51 -24.22
N ILE A 128 -13.93 0.33 -23.99
CA ILE A 128 -12.55 -0.15 -23.76
C ILE A 128 -12.49 -1.21 -22.66
N TYR A 129 -13.23 -1.00 -21.56
CA TYR A 129 -13.23 -1.88 -20.40
C TYR A 129 -14.29 -2.97 -20.45
N ASP A 130 -15.15 -3.00 -21.49
CA ASP A 130 -16.14 -4.08 -21.66
C ASP A 130 -15.43 -5.41 -21.95
N PRO A 131 -15.57 -6.44 -21.10
CA PRO A 131 -14.88 -7.71 -21.26
C PRO A 131 -15.37 -8.53 -22.48
N PHE A 132 -16.57 -8.23 -22.98
CA PHE A 132 -17.16 -8.93 -24.12
C PHE A 132 -16.82 -8.27 -25.48
N THR A 133 -16.32 -7.05 -25.48
CA THR A 133 -15.89 -6.37 -26.70
C THR A 133 -14.40 -6.61 -26.95
N PRO A 134 -13.99 -7.05 -28.16
CA PRO A 134 -12.58 -7.12 -28.54
C PRO A 134 -11.87 -5.77 -28.37
N LEU A 135 -10.60 -5.81 -28.03
CA LEU A 135 -9.77 -4.61 -27.95
C LEU A 135 -9.21 -4.30 -29.34
N ASP A 136 -9.64 -3.20 -29.94
CA ASP A 136 -9.08 -2.68 -31.17
C ASP A 136 -7.74 -1.94 -30.96
N ASP A 137 -7.03 -1.66 -32.08
CA ASP A 137 -5.72 -1.02 -32.03
C ASP A 137 -5.78 0.42 -31.51
N ASP A 138 -6.83 1.17 -31.83
CA ASP A 138 -7.01 2.54 -31.35
C ASP A 138 -7.20 2.58 -29.84
N SER A 139 -8.05 1.68 -29.31
CA SER A 139 -8.28 1.51 -27.88
C SER A 139 -7.00 1.05 -27.15
N ARG A 140 -6.27 0.11 -27.77
CA ARG A 140 -4.96 -0.33 -27.26
C ARG A 140 -3.98 0.82 -27.18
N ASN A 141 -3.85 1.62 -28.24
CA ASN A 141 -2.95 2.77 -28.29
C ASN A 141 -3.31 3.82 -27.23
N LYS A 142 -4.61 4.05 -27.01
CA LYS A 142 -5.10 4.97 -25.97
C LYS A 142 -4.68 4.51 -24.55
N ILE A 143 -4.77 3.21 -24.29
CA ILE A 143 -4.32 2.64 -23.01
C ILE A 143 -2.82 2.78 -22.87
N ILE A 144 -2.03 2.43 -23.91
CA ILE A 144 -0.57 2.56 -23.89
C ILE A 144 -0.15 4.01 -23.64
N GLN A 145 -0.83 4.97 -24.27
CA GLN A 145 -0.58 6.38 -24.03
C GLN A 145 -0.77 6.75 -22.55
N SER A 146 -1.90 6.36 -21.97
CA SER A 146 -2.18 6.61 -20.54
C SER A 146 -1.16 5.96 -19.62
N MET A 147 -0.77 4.70 -19.90
CA MET A 147 0.27 4.00 -19.15
C MET A 147 1.63 4.70 -19.26
N THR A 148 1.97 5.22 -20.46
CA THR A 148 3.21 5.95 -20.68
C THR A 148 3.27 7.24 -19.86
N GLU A 149 2.17 7.95 -19.76
CA GLU A 149 2.07 9.16 -18.94
C GLU A 149 2.21 8.84 -17.45
N THR A 150 1.52 7.78 -16.98
CA THR A 150 1.65 7.31 -15.60
C THR A 150 3.08 6.86 -15.28
N TYR A 151 3.75 6.18 -16.21
CA TYR A 151 5.14 5.75 -16.03
C TYR A 151 6.11 6.93 -15.98
N LYS A 152 5.92 7.93 -16.83
CA LYS A 152 6.70 9.18 -16.79
C LYS A 152 6.55 9.89 -15.46
N GLU A 153 5.33 9.98 -14.94
CA GLU A 153 5.07 10.57 -13.63
C GLU A 153 5.79 9.80 -12.52
N PHE A 154 5.73 8.47 -12.51
CA PHE A 154 6.45 7.66 -11.55
C PHE A 154 7.95 7.95 -11.61
N LYS A 155 8.56 7.89 -12.79
CA LYS A 155 9.98 8.22 -12.96
C LYS A 155 10.30 9.63 -12.47
N SER A 156 9.45 10.61 -12.75
CA SER A 156 9.63 12.00 -12.31
C SER A 156 9.74 12.09 -10.79
N ARG A 157 8.87 11.40 -10.04
CA ARG A 157 8.95 11.35 -8.56
C ARG A 157 10.27 10.76 -8.09
N VAL A 158 10.70 9.66 -8.72
CA VAL A 158 11.97 9.01 -8.36
C VAL A 158 13.16 9.91 -8.70
N ILE A 159 13.20 10.50 -9.89
CA ILE A 159 14.27 11.42 -10.31
C ILE A 159 14.40 12.58 -9.31
N THR A 160 13.30 13.18 -8.95
CA THR A 160 13.27 14.33 -8.05
C THR A 160 13.75 13.96 -6.65
N ASN A 161 13.24 12.87 -6.09
CA ASN A 161 13.60 12.45 -4.73
C ASN A 161 15.01 11.84 -4.67
N ARG A 162 15.33 10.91 -5.59
CA ARG A 162 16.61 10.18 -5.57
C ARG A 162 17.74 10.89 -6.28
N LYS A 163 17.48 11.98 -7.02
CA LYS A 163 18.43 12.73 -7.82
C LYS A 163 19.22 11.85 -8.81
N ILE A 164 18.55 10.80 -9.32
CA ILE A 164 19.12 9.86 -10.31
C ILE A 164 18.78 10.40 -11.69
N PRO A 165 19.77 10.55 -12.61
CA PRO A 165 19.51 10.96 -13.99
C PRO A 165 18.58 9.98 -14.71
N ASP A 166 17.69 10.48 -15.59
CA ASP A 166 16.66 9.67 -16.27
C ASP A 166 17.25 8.46 -17.02
N ALA A 167 18.35 8.66 -17.74
CA ALA A 167 19.02 7.58 -18.47
C ALA A 167 19.50 6.44 -17.54
N LYS A 168 20.00 6.77 -16.35
CA LYS A 168 20.39 5.78 -15.33
C LYS A 168 19.13 5.15 -14.73
N LEU A 169 18.13 5.96 -14.40
CA LEU A 169 16.88 5.45 -13.82
C LEU A 169 16.20 4.45 -14.75
N GLU A 170 16.20 4.70 -16.07
CA GLU A 170 15.59 3.76 -17.02
C GLU A 170 16.22 2.35 -16.93
N THR A 171 17.51 2.24 -16.64
CA THR A 171 18.17 0.93 -16.45
C THR A 171 17.78 0.24 -15.14
N LEU A 172 17.34 0.99 -14.14
CA LEU A 172 16.91 0.50 -12.83
C LEU A 172 15.38 0.28 -12.73
N ALA A 173 14.63 0.89 -13.64
CA ALA A 173 13.18 0.86 -13.72
C ALA A 173 12.66 -0.31 -14.57
N GLN A 174 11.65 -0.07 -15.43
CA GLN A 174 11.02 -1.07 -16.31
C GLN A 174 10.40 -2.24 -15.55
N GLY A 175 9.90 -1.98 -14.34
CA GLY A 175 9.28 -2.99 -13.49
C GLY A 175 10.28 -3.93 -12.79
N ARG A 176 11.59 -3.66 -12.85
CA ARG A 176 12.58 -4.48 -12.13
C ARG A 176 12.42 -4.36 -10.63
N ILE A 177 12.53 -5.50 -9.98
CA ILE A 177 12.58 -5.60 -8.52
C ILE A 177 14.04 -5.67 -8.06
N TRP A 178 14.30 -5.16 -6.86
CA TRP A 178 15.61 -5.12 -6.23
C TRP A 178 15.48 -5.56 -4.78
N LEU A 179 16.48 -6.26 -4.27
CA LEU A 179 16.66 -6.42 -2.84
C LEU A 179 17.17 -5.11 -2.23
N GLY A 180 16.88 -4.88 -0.94
CA GLY A 180 17.27 -3.64 -0.26
C GLY A 180 18.77 -3.33 -0.37
N GLU A 181 19.63 -4.33 -0.29
CA GLU A 181 21.09 -4.16 -0.46
C GLU A 181 21.47 -3.70 -1.87
N GLU A 182 20.84 -4.26 -2.90
CA GLU A 182 21.02 -3.83 -4.29
C GLU A 182 20.44 -2.43 -4.52
N ALA A 183 19.27 -2.17 -3.94
CA ALA A 183 18.57 -0.88 -4.03
C ALA A 183 19.42 0.24 -3.39
N LYS A 184 20.11 -0.03 -2.28
CA LYS A 184 21.08 0.91 -1.69
C LYS A 184 22.24 1.15 -2.64
N SER A 185 22.83 0.10 -3.20
CA SER A 185 23.95 0.20 -4.14
C SER A 185 23.58 0.98 -5.42
N ASN A 186 22.33 0.86 -5.86
CA ASN A 186 21.79 1.55 -7.04
C ASN A 186 21.36 3.01 -6.75
N GLY A 187 21.22 3.39 -5.47
CA GLY A 187 20.77 4.70 -5.02
C GLY A 187 19.25 4.82 -4.89
N LEU A 188 18.51 3.72 -4.99
CA LEU A 188 17.05 3.69 -4.78
C LEU A 188 16.67 3.74 -3.30
N VAL A 189 17.58 3.36 -2.40
CA VAL A 189 17.46 3.40 -0.94
C VAL A 189 18.69 4.08 -0.37
N ASP A 190 18.54 4.81 0.74
CA ASP A 190 19.65 5.55 1.35
C ASP A 190 20.47 4.68 2.28
N GLU A 191 19.81 3.91 3.15
CA GLU A 191 20.48 3.15 4.20
C GLU A 191 19.86 1.76 4.38
N ILE A 192 20.70 0.82 4.77
CA ILE A 192 20.24 -0.45 5.32
C ILE A 192 20.02 -0.27 6.81
N GLY A 193 18.81 -0.61 7.27
CA GLY A 193 18.44 -0.47 8.67
C GLY A 193 17.00 -0.87 8.95
N SER A 194 16.74 -1.16 10.22
CA SER A 194 15.44 -1.50 10.76
C SER A 194 14.55 -0.26 10.99
N LEU A 195 13.34 -0.47 11.48
CA LEU A 195 12.46 0.62 11.94
C LEU A 195 13.13 1.42 13.07
N ASP A 196 13.75 0.73 14.03
CA ASP A 196 14.45 1.37 15.14
C ASP A 196 15.64 2.21 14.67
N ASP A 197 16.38 1.73 13.67
CA ASP A 197 17.49 2.50 13.09
C ASP A 197 16.97 3.73 12.38
N THR A 198 15.83 3.65 11.71
CA THR A 198 15.16 4.78 11.06
C THR A 198 14.74 5.84 12.09
N ILE A 199 14.11 5.42 13.20
CA ILE A 199 13.70 6.32 14.30
C ILE A 199 14.91 7.01 14.90
N LYS A 200 15.96 6.26 15.24
CA LYS A 200 17.20 6.80 15.79
C LYS A 200 17.89 7.80 14.84
N ALA A 201 17.90 7.47 13.55
CA ALA A 201 18.48 8.33 12.52
C ALA A 201 17.70 9.67 12.40
N LEU A 202 16.38 9.63 12.43
CA LEU A 202 15.54 10.82 12.41
C LEU A 202 15.77 11.67 13.67
N ALA A 203 15.73 11.05 14.86
CA ALA A 203 16.00 11.74 16.13
C ALA A 203 17.38 12.42 16.14
N LYS A 204 18.41 11.73 15.62
CA LYS A 204 19.76 12.28 15.48
C LYS A 204 19.80 13.48 14.53
N THR A 205 19.13 13.39 13.39
CA THR A 205 19.07 14.50 12.41
C THR A 205 18.39 15.73 13.01
N LEU A 206 17.39 15.52 13.86
CA LEU A 206 16.66 16.57 14.56
C LEU A 206 17.35 17.06 15.85
N ASN A 207 18.53 16.52 16.21
CA ASN A 207 19.28 16.80 17.43
C ASN A 207 18.45 16.60 18.71
N LEU A 208 17.55 15.59 18.72
CA LEU A 208 16.72 15.30 19.89
C LEU A 208 17.50 14.45 20.91
N THR A 209 17.60 14.93 22.13
CA THR A 209 18.21 14.21 23.26
C THR A 209 17.21 13.31 23.98
N SER A 210 15.92 13.64 23.91
CA SER A 210 14.80 12.85 24.39
C SER A 210 13.62 13.03 23.45
N TYR A 211 12.86 11.96 23.21
CA TYR A 211 11.68 11.97 22.37
C TYR A 211 10.73 10.85 22.77
N GLU A 212 9.48 11.04 22.45
CA GLU A 212 8.45 10.02 22.54
C GLU A 212 8.07 9.59 21.11
N VAL A 213 7.86 8.29 20.91
CA VAL A 213 7.35 7.74 19.66
C VAL A 213 5.88 7.44 19.86
N VAL A 214 5.03 8.14 19.11
CA VAL A 214 3.59 7.92 19.11
C VAL A 214 3.23 7.13 17.86
N ASP A 215 2.64 5.97 18.04
CA ASP A 215 2.13 5.17 16.92
C ASP A 215 0.72 5.67 16.54
N VAL A 216 0.60 6.15 15.31
CA VAL A 216 -0.68 6.63 14.72
C VAL A 216 -1.41 5.47 14.02
N TYR A 217 -1.09 4.24 14.37
CA TYR A 217 -1.85 3.08 13.91
C TYR A 217 -3.28 3.20 14.46
N SER A 218 -4.27 3.09 13.57
CA SER A 218 -5.66 3.14 14.00
C SER A 218 -5.84 2.22 15.20
N ASN A 219 -6.20 2.80 16.34
CA ASN A 219 -6.97 2.08 17.33
C ASN A 219 -8.33 1.75 16.69
N GLU A 220 -8.36 0.78 15.77
CA GLU A 220 -9.61 0.09 15.53
C GLU A 220 -9.97 -0.50 16.90
N SER A 221 -10.94 0.13 17.54
CA SER A 221 -11.47 -0.36 18.79
C SER A 221 -11.83 -1.83 18.58
N PHE A 222 -11.54 -2.67 19.55
CA PHE A 222 -12.03 -4.06 19.57
C PHE A 222 -13.52 -4.13 19.18
N ASN A 223 -14.29 -3.11 19.53
CA ASN A 223 -15.69 -2.95 19.15
C ASN A 223 -15.88 -2.74 17.65
N ASP A 224 -14.97 -2.05 16.95
CA ASP A 224 -15.06 -1.85 15.50
C ASP A 224 -14.71 -3.14 14.76
N LEU A 225 -13.71 -3.88 15.25
CA LEU A 225 -13.38 -5.21 14.73
C LEU A 225 -14.55 -6.18 14.89
N ILE A 226 -15.17 -6.22 16.07
CA ILE A 226 -16.35 -7.04 16.35
C ILE A 226 -17.54 -6.60 15.49
N SER A 227 -17.78 -5.31 15.34
CA SER A 227 -18.88 -4.78 14.54
C SER A 227 -18.74 -5.16 13.06
N ARG A 228 -17.53 -5.09 12.51
CA ARG A 228 -17.22 -5.55 11.14
C ARG A 228 -17.41 -7.07 11.00
N PHE A 229 -16.94 -7.84 11.98
CA PHE A 229 -17.10 -9.29 11.97
C PHE A 229 -18.56 -9.69 12.04
N LEU A 230 -19.34 -9.08 12.92
CA LEU A 230 -20.78 -9.36 13.09
C LEU A 230 -21.61 -8.85 11.90
N GLY A 231 -21.28 -7.69 11.33
CA GLY A 231 -21.91 -7.17 10.12
C GLY A 231 -21.76 -8.10 8.92
N ARG A 232 -20.64 -8.82 8.81
CA ARG A 232 -20.38 -9.79 7.76
C ARG A 232 -21.27 -11.05 7.84
N PHE A 233 -21.75 -11.38 9.04
CA PHE A 233 -22.65 -12.53 9.26
C PHE A 233 -24.13 -12.16 9.32
N GLY A 234 -24.50 -10.90 9.07
CA GLY A 234 -25.89 -10.46 9.10
C GLY A 234 -26.58 -10.61 10.46
N ALA A 235 -25.78 -10.73 11.52
CA ALA A 235 -26.27 -11.00 12.86
C ALA A 235 -26.51 -9.69 13.62
N SER A 236 -27.77 -9.29 13.74
CA SER A 236 -28.19 -8.38 14.79
C SER A 236 -28.15 -9.14 16.12
N ILE A 237 -27.08 -8.97 16.91
CA ILE A 237 -27.00 -9.59 18.23
C ILE A 237 -27.66 -8.65 19.23
N SER A 238 -28.86 -9.05 19.72
CA SER A 238 -29.37 -8.59 21.02
C SER A 238 -28.47 -9.16 22.14
N ALA A 239 -28.14 -8.36 23.13
CA ALA A 239 -27.11 -8.56 24.17
C ALA A 239 -27.30 -9.76 25.12
N SER A 240 -27.94 -10.84 24.73
CA SER A 240 -28.26 -11.98 25.59
C SER A 240 -27.98 -13.38 25.03
N ALA A 241 -27.20 -13.51 23.93
CA ALA A 241 -26.85 -14.81 23.40
C ALA A 241 -25.36 -15.13 23.66
N SER A 242 -25.08 -16.33 24.13
CA SER A 242 -23.71 -16.88 24.26
C SER A 242 -22.99 -16.79 22.90
N ALA A 243 -21.82 -16.16 22.89
CA ALA A 243 -21.06 -15.97 21.68
C ALA A 243 -20.71 -17.32 21.01
N PRO A 244 -20.83 -17.47 19.69
CA PRO A 244 -20.39 -18.68 18.98
C PRO A 244 -18.91 -18.99 19.27
N THR A 245 -18.56 -20.27 19.27
CA THR A 245 -17.21 -20.78 19.61
C THR A 245 -16.09 -20.13 18.77
N GLU A 246 -16.39 -19.74 17.51
CA GLU A 246 -15.48 -19.01 16.62
C GLU A 246 -15.16 -17.61 17.14
N ILE A 247 -16.13 -16.90 17.71
CA ILE A 247 -15.93 -15.57 18.30
C ILE A 247 -15.02 -15.69 19.54
N ILE A 248 -15.22 -16.73 20.37
CA ILE A 248 -14.39 -16.97 21.54
C ILE A 248 -12.93 -17.21 21.12
N LYS A 249 -12.67 -18.00 20.09
CA LYS A 249 -11.33 -18.24 19.55
C LYS A 249 -10.65 -16.96 19.04
N VAL A 250 -11.40 -16.08 18.38
CA VAL A 250 -10.90 -14.78 17.94
C VAL A 250 -10.60 -13.87 19.14
N MET A 251 -11.46 -13.86 20.14
CA MET A 251 -11.24 -13.11 21.38
C MET A 251 -10.00 -13.57 22.15
N ASP A 252 -9.76 -14.87 22.23
CA ASP A 252 -8.58 -15.41 22.91
C ASP A 252 -7.29 -15.08 22.14
N LYS A 253 -7.31 -15.12 20.79
CA LYS A 253 -6.19 -14.65 19.96
C LYS A 253 -5.91 -13.15 20.18
N TYR A 254 -6.94 -12.32 20.28
CA TYR A 254 -6.79 -10.88 20.52
C TYR A 254 -6.23 -10.58 21.90
N LYS A 255 -6.72 -11.25 22.95
CA LYS A 255 -6.17 -11.15 24.32
C LYS A 255 -4.69 -11.53 24.36
N PHE A 256 -4.30 -12.58 23.62
CA PHE A 256 -2.92 -12.97 23.50
C PHE A 256 -2.05 -11.88 22.88
N VAL A 257 -2.53 -11.21 21.81
CA VAL A 257 -1.83 -10.10 21.16
C VAL A 257 -1.74 -8.89 22.10
N GLU A 258 -2.83 -8.53 22.78
CA GLU A 258 -2.88 -7.42 23.73
C GLU A 258 -1.93 -7.63 24.93
N GLN A 259 -1.89 -8.84 25.49
CA GLN A 259 -1.01 -9.19 26.61
C GLN A 259 0.48 -9.24 26.21
N ASN A 260 0.79 -9.35 24.92
CA ASN A 260 2.14 -9.37 24.37
C ASN A 260 2.49 -8.10 23.59
N ASN A 261 1.67 -7.06 23.69
CA ASN A 261 1.90 -5.78 23.04
C ASN A 261 3.26 -5.19 23.49
N GLY A 262 4.13 -4.93 22.52
CA GLY A 262 5.50 -4.46 22.76
C GLY A 262 6.59 -5.54 22.79
N LYS A 263 6.26 -6.82 22.65
CA LYS A 263 7.24 -7.89 22.45
C LYS A 263 7.33 -8.30 20.99
N PRO A 264 8.53 -8.60 20.43
CA PRO A 264 8.65 -9.11 19.08
C PRO A 264 7.98 -10.49 18.99
N LEU A 265 6.82 -10.55 18.35
CA LEU A 265 6.11 -11.80 18.07
C LEU A 265 6.38 -12.19 16.62
N TYR A 266 7.03 -13.33 16.41
CA TYR A 266 7.02 -14.02 15.13
C TYR A 266 5.67 -14.72 14.99
N TYR A 267 4.69 -14.05 14.36
CA TYR A 267 3.39 -14.63 14.07
C TYR A 267 3.39 -15.15 12.63
N LEU A 268 3.31 -16.47 12.45
CA LEU A 268 2.98 -17.07 11.16
C LEU A 268 1.46 -16.96 10.98
N PRO A 269 0.97 -16.27 9.93
CA PRO A 269 -0.46 -16.04 9.74
C PRO A 269 -1.23 -17.26 9.23
N TYR A 270 -0.62 -18.45 9.20
CA TYR A 270 -1.23 -19.69 8.76
C TYR A 270 -1.41 -20.65 9.91
N ASP A 271 -2.65 -21.10 10.10
CA ASP A 271 -3.00 -22.18 11.01
C ASP A 271 -2.42 -23.48 10.45
N VAL A 272 -1.39 -24.02 11.12
CA VAL A 272 -0.69 -25.25 10.73
C VAL A 272 -1.51 -26.50 11.08
N SER A 273 -2.73 -26.36 11.60
CA SER A 273 -3.61 -27.46 11.99
C SER A 273 -4.45 -28.05 10.86
N THR A 274 -4.24 -27.62 9.62
CA THR A 274 -4.97 -28.10 8.42
C THR A 274 -4.07 -28.85 7.40
N PHE A 275 -3.03 -29.55 7.87
CA PHE A 275 -2.33 -30.56 7.08
C PHE A 275 -2.43 -31.92 7.73
#